data_0ae6104b54b6fecabba0f4de7a1361b6
#
_entry.id   0ae6104b54b6fecabba0f4de7a1361b6
#
_cell.length_a   1.000
_cell.length_b   1.000
_cell.length_c   1.000
_cell.angle_alpha   90.00
_cell.angle_beta   90.00
_cell.angle_gamma   90.00
#
_symmetry.space_group_name_H-M   'P 1'
#
loop_
_entity.id
_entity.type
_entity.pdbx_description
1 polymer ?
#
loop_
_entity_poly.entity_id
_entity_poly.type
_entity_poly.pdbx_seq_one_letter_code
_entity_poly.pdbx_strand_id
1 'polypeptide(L)'
;MAWTGQEWRRSQSNGPQKQRDLIGIDRQFHADLLDFGMLNRGQHLPRDPDILVGMILERDAEIERLKVLLKAANAKPFGQRSEQLAHMVEKQIRLDLGDVVHEPEVASASEGAGLPKMPRQASAHSRPRRNIGALPEHLERVVEVIEPSSLECACCQGKLHCIGEDESEVLASRPATLYVLRTVRPKYACRACEAGIVQAKAKPRLFDGGLATTSMISNVVVWRYAWYLPLNRQVQMLKGQGVRLDTSTLCSWVKRSAWWLKSLYDKLLAYIHSHSRVFVDETRMPVLKRDRTRTKICQFWAHAVDDRPWNGPAYPAVAYVFAQGRGKTEIQSQLVRYSGILQVDAYKAYKSLTRPDRRAGSIALAYCLAHARRKFVDVFKKYKSELAKVVIERLAEVYAIEASIRSTSAEHRLGVRQAKSKVLMADLKMLLMDTLKDISAKDPVASAIKYTLGHWAGLTLFLEDGRLEVDSNTVERNMRSVALGRVNSLFAGSDGGAETGAILGSLLTTAKLKGLDPYTWLNDVLERIVSGEIKSTSLWRCLPWHWKQEHADMNMAVAA
;
A
#
# COMPACT_ATOMS: atom_id res chain seq x y z
N MET A 1 -22.08 6.26 51.04
CA MET A 1 -21.32 5.27 51.81
C MET A 1 -19.86 5.44 51.46
N ALA A 2 -19.07 5.89 52.39
CA ALA A 2 -17.67 6.22 52.25
C ALA A 2 -16.82 4.94 52.20
N TRP A 3 -15.92 4.80 51.24
CA TRP A 3 -14.87 3.80 51.25
C TRP A 3 -13.59 4.43 51.77
N THR A 4 -13.09 3.84 52.87
CA THR A 4 -11.95 4.29 53.65
C THR A 4 -10.64 3.83 53.02
N GLY A 5 -9.66 4.74 53.01
CA GLY A 5 -8.34 4.60 52.40
C GLY A 5 -7.35 3.71 53.17
N GLN A 6 -7.53 2.40 53.19
CA GLN A 6 -6.58 1.46 53.82
C GLN A 6 -6.12 0.28 52.97
N GLU A 7 -6.53 0.18 51.71
CA GLU A 7 -6.05 -0.90 50.80
C GLU A 7 -5.00 -0.48 49.76
N TRP A 8 -4.48 0.75 49.81
CA TRP A 8 -3.50 1.26 48.84
C TRP A 8 -2.03 1.09 49.26
N ARG A 9 -1.74 0.39 50.34
CA ARG A 9 -0.36 0.21 50.86
C ARG A 9 0.20 -1.21 50.84
N ARG A 10 -0.38 -2.18 50.10
CA ARG A 10 0.13 -3.56 50.03
C ARG A 10 0.50 -4.08 48.64
N SER A 11 0.64 -3.23 47.62
CA SER A 11 1.10 -3.67 46.28
C SER A 11 2.38 -2.98 45.78
N GLN A 12 3.19 -2.43 46.69
CA GLN A 12 4.50 -1.84 46.33
C GLN A 12 5.69 -2.59 46.96
N SER A 13 5.72 -3.90 46.84
CA SER A 13 6.90 -4.67 47.23
C SER A 13 7.18 -5.85 46.30
N ASN A 14 7.19 -5.65 44.99
CA ASN A 14 7.80 -6.59 44.04
C ASN A 14 8.07 -5.91 42.68
N GLY A 15 9.07 -5.10 42.62
CA GLY A 15 9.82 -4.66 41.48
C GLY A 15 11.13 -4.07 41.94
N PRO A 16 12.20 -4.08 41.28
CA PRO A 16 12.54 -4.34 39.89
C PRO A 16 13.76 -5.28 39.73
N GLN A 17 13.56 -6.57 39.77
CA GLN A 17 14.66 -7.55 39.54
C GLN A 17 14.67 -8.11 38.11
N LYS A 18 13.57 -7.98 37.34
CA LYS A 18 13.47 -8.53 35.97
C LYS A 18 13.83 -7.59 34.84
N GLN A 19 14.27 -6.36 35.11
CA GLN A 19 14.66 -5.41 34.10
C GLN A 19 16.18 -5.30 33.91
N ARG A 20 16.97 -6.01 34.72
CA ARG A 20 18.45 -6.00 34.64
C ARG A 20 19.06 -7.11 33.79
N ASP A 21 18.32 -8.13 33.41
CA ASP A 21 18.85 -9.28 32.67
C ASP A 21 18.72 -9.18 31.14
N LEU A 22 18.34 -8.01 30.60
CA LEU A 22 18.21 -7.77 29.16
C LEU A 22 19.29 -6.84 28.57
N ILE A 23 20.24 -6.42 29.39
CA ILE A 23 21.44 -5.72 28.93
C ILE A 23 22.62 -6.53 29.45
N GLY A 24 23.04 -7.51 28.62
CA GLY A 24 24.30 -8.22 28.80
C GLY A 24 25.47 -7.25 28.57
N ILE A 25 25.63 -6.28 29.42
CA ILE A 25 26.86 -5.49 29.56
C ILE A 25 27.62 -6.18 30.66
N ASP A 26 28.69 -6.85 30.22
CA ASP A 26 29.65 -7.55 31.04
C ASP A 26 30.07 -6.70 32.23
N ARG A 27 30.04 -7.28 33.45
CA ARG A 27 30.50 -6.58 34.68
C ARG A 27 31.97 -6.15 34.58
N GLN A 28 32.75 -6.73 33.69
CA GLN A 28 34.11 -6.34 33.37
C GLN A 28 34.17 -4.94 32.80
N PHE A 29 33.17 -4.53 31.99
CA PHE A 29 33.11 -3.18 31.37
C PHE A 29 32.86 -2.05 32.39
N HIS A 30 32.29 -2.37 33.55
CA HIS A 30 32.05 -1.37 34.61
C HIS A 30 33.26 -1.20 35.53
N ALA A 31 34.11 -2.23 35.66
CA ALA A 31 35.35 -2.15 36.43
C ALA A 31 36.42 -1.35 35.67
N ASP A 32 36.52 -1.55 34.33
CA ASP A 32 37.49 -0.85 33.47
C ASP A 32 37.16 0.65 33.28
N LEU A 33 35.89 1.05 33.50
CA LEU A 33 35.46 2.46 33.44
C LEU A 33 35.78 3.26 34.71
N LEU A 34 36.04 2.59 35.84
CA LEU A 34 36.38 3.23 37.11
C LEU A 34 37.89 3.37 37.32
N ASP A 35 38.71 2.66 36.56
CA ASP A 35 40.17 2.71 36.65
C ASP A 35 40.83 3.71 35.66
N PHE A 36 40.05 4.27 34.75
CA PHE A 36 40.50 5.37 33.90
C PHE A 36 40.47 6.69 34.68
N GLY A 37 41.56 6.95 35.40
CA GLY A 37 41.75 8.15 36.20
C GLY A 37 41.40 9.42 35.44
N MET A 38 40.20 9.97 35.73
CA MET A 38 39.95 11.37 35.46
C MET A 38 41.04 12.16 36.16
N LEU A 39 41.85 12.90 35.41
CA LEU A 39 42.76 13.92 35.96
C LEU A 39 41.91 14.88 36.77
N ASN A 40 41.88 14.70 38.10
CA ASN A 40 41.27 15.65 39.01
C ASN A 40 41.98 17.00 38.80
N ARG A 41 41.18 18.07 38.79
CA ARG A 41 41.72 19.47 38.76
C ARG A 41 42.62 19.66 39.98
N GLY A 42 43.94 19.42 39.81
CA GLY A 42 44.90 19.49 40.88
C GLY A 42 46.12 18.57 40.73
N GLN A 43 46.13 17.60 39.81
CA GLN A 43 47.31 16.80 39.52
C GLN A 43 48.29 17.60 38.64
N HIS A 44 49.56 17.71 39.12
CA HIS A 44 50.62 18.32 38.34
C HIS A 44 50.93 17.48 37.09
N LEU A 45 50.75 18.09 35.93
CA LEU A 45 51.18 17.51 34.66
C LEU A 45 52.69 17.30 34.64
N PRO A 46 53.20 16.21 34.07
CA PRO A 46 54.65 16.03 33.87
C PRO A 46 55.22 17.24 33.12
N ARG A 47 56.42 17.68 33.50
CA ARG A 47 57.11 18.79 32.82
C ARG A 47 57.88 18.35 31.59
N ASP A 48 57.97 17.06 31.35
CA ASP A 48 58.66 16.50 30.21
C ASP A 48 57.79 16.56 28.96
N PRO A 49 58.20 17.24 27.89
CA PRO A 49 57.42 17.38 26.65
C PRO A 49 57.14 16.05 25.98
N ASP A 50 58.04 15.08 26.02
CA ASP A 50 57.87 13.78 25.36
C ASP A 50 56.80 12.92 26.06
N ILE A 51 56.75 12.99 27.38
CA ILE A 51 55.71 12.35 28.19
C ILE A 51 54.32 12.96 27.91
N LEU A 52 54.27 14.31 27.80
CA LEU A 52 53.03 15.02 27.46
C LEU A 52 52.52 14.70 26.05
N VAL A 53 53.41 14.60 25.07
CA VAL A 53 53.07 14.18 23.70
C VAL A 53 52.55 12.74 23.69
N GLY A 54 53.21 11.84 24.44
CA GLY A 54 52.73 10.46 24.60
C GLY A 54 51.31 10.37 25.15
N MET A 55 51.02 11.14 26.23
CA MET A 55 49.66 11.20 26.83
C MET A 55 48.61 11.78 25.89
N ILE A 56 48.96 12.75 25.04
CA ILE A 56 48.07 13.34 24.04
C ILE A 56 47.75 12.29 22.96
N LEU A 57 48.75 11.60 22.44
CA LEU A 57 48.58 10.57 21.42
C LEU A 57 47.72 9.39 21.92
N GLU A 58 47.91 8.95 23.17
CA GLU A 58 47.03 7.91 23.77
C GLU A 58 45.58 8.40 23.90
N ARG A 59 45.38 9.66 24.30
CA ARG A 59 44.03 10.25 24.38
C ARG A 59 43.37 10.39 23.03
N ASP A 60 44.11 10.80 22.01
CA ASP A 60 43.59 10.89 20.64
C ASP A 60 43.24 9.51 20.09
N ALA A 61 44.02 8.46 20.35
CA ALA A 61 43.73 7.11 19.98
C ALA A 61 42.44 6.59 20.66
N GLU A 62 42.25 6.90 21.96
CA GLU A 62 41.03 6.51 22.69
C GLU A 62 39.80 7.30 22.22
N ILE A 63 39.94 8.58 21.90
CA ILE A 63 38.87 9.39 21.28
C ILE A 63 38.42 8.78 19.94
N GLU A 64 39.37 8.37 19.09
CA GLU A 64 39.05 7.69 17.83
C GLU A 64 38.40 6.34 18.06
N ARG A 65 38.86 5.55 19.01
CA ARG A 65 38.23 4.30 19.41
C ARG A 65 36.79 4.49 19.89
N LEU A 66 36.56 5.48 20.77
CA LEU A 66 35.24 5.83 21.27
C LEU A 66 34.30 6.35 20.16
N LYS A 67 34.83 7.14 19.19
CA LYS A 67 34.07 7.58 18.01
C LYS A 67 33.62 6.40 17.15
N VAL A 68 34.49 5.40 16.93
CA VAL A 68 34.15 4.16 16.20
C VAL A 68 33.06 3.37 16.93
N LEU A 69 33.20 3.19 18.26
CA LEU A 69 32.19 2.50 19.08
C LEU A 69 30.84 3.26 19.10
N LEU A 70 30.87 4.57 19.21
CA LEU A 70 29.67 5.40 19.15
C LEU A 70 28.98 5.35 17.77
N LYS A 71 29.78 5.33 16.70
CA LYS A 71 29.29 5.16 15.32
C LYS A 71 28.68 3.77 15.13
N ALA A 72 29.30 2.72 15.68
CA ALA A 72 28.77 1.36 15.66
C ALA A 72 27.50 1.20 16.52
N ALA A 73 27.44 1.82 17.70
CA ALA A 73 26.28 1.82 18.57
C ALA A 73 25.09 2.59 17.96
N ASN A 74 25.34 3.70 17.29
CA ASN A 74 24.33 4.51 16.60
C ASN A 74 23.88 3.87 15.25
N ALA A 75 24.73 3.10 14.59
CA ALA A 75 24.40 2.41 13.34
C ALA A 75 23.46 1.21 13.57
N LYS A 76 23.62 0.49 14.69
CA LYS A 76 22.81 -0.71 15.00
C LYS A 76 21.29 -0.49 15.10
N PRO A 77 20.75 0.61 15.65
CA PRO A 77 19.29 0.83 15.70
C PRO A 77 18.66 1.25 14.38
N PHE A 78 19.39 1.87 13.46
CA PHE A 78 18.86 2.47 12.23
C PHE A 78 19.33 1.78 10.94
N GLY A 79 20.59 1.37 10.83
CA GLY A 79 21.17 0.79 9.62
C GLY A 79 20.59 -0.58 9.27
N GLN A 80 20.60 -1.54 10.17
CA GLN A 80 20.17 -2.92 9.90
C GLN A 80 18.66 -3.07 9.61
N ARG A 81 17.80 -2.21 10.15
CA ARG A 81 16.35 -2.26 9.86
C ARG A 81 16.02 -1.64 8.51
N SER A 82 16.72 -0.59 8.10
CA SER A 82 16.59 0.02 6.80
C SER A 82 17.10 -0.91 5.69
N GLU A 83 18.24 -1.56 5.90
CA GLU A 83 18.80 -2.54 4.96
C GLU A 83 17.99 -3.82 4.84
N GLN A 84 17.42 -4.34 5.94
CA GLN A 84 16.51 -5.49 5.87
C GLN A 84 15.21 -5.13 5.14
N LEU A 85 14.67 -3.92 5.30
CA LEU A 85 13.49 -3.48 4.57
C LEU A 85 13.82 -3.25 3.09
N ALA A 86 14.94 -2.60 2.77
CA ALA A 86 15.42 -2.43 1.40
C ALA A 86 15.70 -3.78 0.74
N HIS A 87 16.36 -4.70 1.42
CA HIS A 87 16.65 -6.05 0.91
C HIS A 87 15.41 -6.93 0.77
N MET A 88 14.41 -6.79 1.66
CA MET A 88 13.11 -7.46 1.51
C MET A 88 12.30 -6.88 0.35
N VAL A 89 12.33 -5.57 0.16
CA VAL A 89 11.69 -4.90 -0.97
C VAL A 89 12.42 -5.23 -2.27
N GLU A 90 13.74 -5.22 -2.27
CA GLU A 90 14.56 -5.61 -3.40
C GLU A 90 14.38 -7.10 -3.77
N LYS A 91 14.29 -7.99 -2.78
CA LYS A 91 13.92 -9.39 -3.02
C LYS A 91 12.51 -9.53 -3.60
N GLN A 92 11.55 -8.73 -3.12
CA GLN A 92 10.18 -8.74 -3.63
C GLN A 92 10.07 -8.09 -5.03
N ILE A 93 10.87 -7.07 -5.32
CA ILE A 93 10.94 -6.41 -6.63
C ILE A 93 11.70 -7.27 -7.65
N ARG A 94 12.81 -7.91 -7.27
CA ARG A 94 13.58 -8.83 -8.16
C ARG A 94 12.82 -10.08 -8.56
N LEU A 95 11.71 -10.40 -7.87
CA LEU A 95 10.83 -11.51 -8.22
C LEU A 95 10.04 -11.28 -9.51
N ASP A 96 9.89 -10.02 -9.92
CA ASP A 96 8.97 -9.59 -10.97
C ASP A 96 9.67 -9.08 -12.25
N LEU A 97 10.99 -8.87 -12.19
CA LEU A 97 11.77 -8.41 -13.33
C LEU A 97 12.66 -9.57 -13.84
N GLY A 98 12.03 -10.56 -14.47
CA GLY A 98 12.72 -11.42 -15.41
C GLY A 98 13.25 -10.54 -16.55
N ASP A 99 14.56 -10.43 -16.63
CA ASP A 99 15.39 -10.16 -17.82
C ASP A 99 15.05 -8.99 -18.76
N VAL A 100 14.55 -7.85 -18.28
CA VAL A 100 14.59 -6.62 -19.08
C VAL A 100 14.80 -5.38 -18.22
N VAL A 101 16.01 -5.11 -17.78
CA VAL A 101 16.54 -3.74 -17.62
C VAL A 101 18.06 -3.81 -17.68
N HIS A 102 18.66 -3.25 -18.72
CA HIS A 102 20.05 -2.84 -18.74
C HIS A 102 20.27 -1.85 -17.59
N GLU A 103 21.24 -2.14 -16.73
CA GLU A 103 21.73 -1.21 -15.72
C GLU A 103 22.35 0.01 -16.42
N PRO A 104 21.96 1.25 -16.10
CA PRO A 104 22.80 2.39 -16.39
C PRO A 104 23.94 2.39 -15.36
N GLU A 105 25.16 2.38 -15.82
CA GLU A 105 26.38 2.61 -15.02
C GLU A 105 26.23 3.90 -14.24
N VAL A 106 26.18 3.78 -12.93
CA VAL A 106 26.26 4.95 -12.04
C VAL A 106 27.74 5.30 -11.87
N ALA A 107 28.14 6.36 -12.56
CA ALA A 107 29.44 6.98 -12.34
C ALA A 107 29.61 7.35 -10.87
N SER A 108 30.71 6.93 -10.27
CA SER A 108 31.17 7.27 -8.94
C SER A 108 31.38 8.78 -8.81
N ALA A 109 30.54 9.46 -8.03
CA ALA A 109 30.75 10.84 -7.65
C ALA A 109 31.61 10.90 -6.39
N SER A 110 32.71 11.58 -6.52
CA SER A 110 33.75 11.89 -5.55
C SER A 110 33.24 12.64 -4.31
N GLU A 111 33.88 12.35 -3.18
CA GLU A 111 33.73 13.04 -1.90
C GLU A 111 33.92 14.55 -2.03
N GLY A 112 32.92 15.31 -1.60
CA GLY A 112 32.95 16.78 -1.49
C GLY A 112 32.94 17.22 -0.02
N ALA A 113 33.93 18.03 0.33
CA ALA A 113 34.27 18.53 1.65
C ALA A 113 33.11 19.17 2.44
N GLY A 114 33.12 18.94 3.75
CA GLY A 114 32.15 19.49 4.69
C GLY A 114 32.25 21.00 4.89
N LEU A 115 31.14 21.69 4.84
CA LEU A 115 30.95 23.07 5.26
C LEU A 115 30.74 23.16 6.79
N PRO A 116 31.26 24.19 7.47
CA PRO A 116 31.19 24.34 8.92
C PRO A 116 29.77 24.66 9.39
N LYS A 117 29.32 23.98 10.44
CA LYS A 117 28.02 24.20 11.09
C LYS A 117 28.04 25.50 11.88
N MET A 118 27.29 26.50 11.44
CA MET A 118 27.01 27.71 12.24
C MET A 118 26.10 27.37 13.45
N PRO A 119 26.27 28.04 14.61
CA PRO A 119 25.45 27.80 15.79
C PRO A 119 24.02 28.24 15.55
N ARG A 120 23.07 27.35 15.87
CA ARG A 120 21.63 27.63 15.83
C ARG A 120 21.26 28.61 16.94
N GLN A 121 21.00 29.85 16.60
CA GLN A 121 20.22 30.74 17.45
C GLN A 121 18.80 30.23 17.55
N ALA A 122 18.33 29.93 18.75
CA ALA A 122 16.94 29.58 19.03
C ALA A 122 16.06 30.83 18.88
N SER A 123 15.58 31.12 17.69
CA SER A 123 14.52 32.10 17.50
C SER A 123 13.18 31.44 17.86
N ALA A 124 12.43 32.09 18.74
CA ALA A 124 11.06 31.75 19.06
C ALA A 124 10.19 31.91 17.80
N HIS A 125 10.17 30.89 16.93
CA HIS A 125 9.28 30.90 15.79
C HIS A 125 7.87 30.58 16.27
N SER A 126 7.00 31.60 16.34
CA SER A 126 5.56 31.38 16.35
C SER A 126 5.21 30.44 15.19
N ARG A 127 4.56 29.31 15.50
CA ARG A 127 4.09 28.38 14.46
C ARG A 127 3.23 29.18 13.47
N PRO A 128 3.52 29.14 12.15
CA PRO A 128 2.74 29.86 11.18
C PRO A 128 1.28 29.43 11.30
N ARG A 129 0.35 30.42 11.37
CA ARG A 129 -1.07 30.16 11.44
C ARG A 129 -1.52 29.33 10.22
N ARG A 130 -2.41 28.36 10.46
CA ARG A 130 -3.07 27.61 9.39
C ARG A 130 -3.95 28.55 8.59
N ASN A 131 -4.20 28.23 7.31
CA ASN A 131 -5.27 28.86 6.55
C ASN A 131 -6.62 28.31 7.05
N ILE A 132 -7.13 28.84 8.15
CA ILE A 132 -8.43 28.46 8.71
C ILE A 132 -9.41 29.53 8.27
N GLY A 133 -10.37 29.15 7.43
CA GLY A 133 -11.45 30.04 6.99
C GLY A 133 -11.11 31.04 5.86
N ALA A 134 -9.83 31.23 5.51
CA ALA A 134 -9.43 32.07 4.40
C ALA A 134 -8.42 31.37 3.50
N LEU A 135 -8.66 31.36 2.20
CA LEU A 135 -7.74 30.82 1.19
C LEU A 135 -6.73 31.90 0.77
N PRO A 136 -5.49 31.50 0.34
CA PRO A 136 -4.44 32.46 -0.03
C PRO A 136 -4.87 33.42 -1.15
N GLU A 137 -4.62 34.72 -0.96
CA GLU A 137 -5.04 35.79 -1.89
C GLU A 137 -4.35 35.73 -3.25
N HIS A 138 -3.13 35.17 -3.32
CA HIS A 138 -2.36 35.08 -4.55
C HIS A 138 -2.87 34.03 -5.54
N LEU A 139 -3.81 33.13 -5.14
CA LEU A 139 -4.39 32.16 -6.04
C LEU A 139 -5.49 32.79 -6.89
N GLU A 140 -5.55 32.40 -8.17
CA GLU A 140 -6.62 32.79 -9.09
C GLU A 140 -8.01 32.48 -8.50
N ARG A 141 -8.94 33.44 -8.54
CA ARG A 141 -10.36 33.27 -8.18
C ARG A 141 -11.15 33.07 -9.46
N VAL A 142 -11.65 31.86 -9.65
CA VAL A 142 -12.62 31.59 -10.72
C VAL A 142 -14.00 31.72 -10.12
N VAL A 143 -14.76 32.76 -10.59
CA VAL A 143 -16.10 33.02 -10.12
C VAL A 143 -17.10 32.20 -10.91
N GLU A 144 -17.95 31.44 -10.21
CA GLU A 144 -19.08 30.72 -10.76
C GLU A 144 -20.35 31.25 -10.14
N VAL A 145 -21.20 31.88 -10.95
CA VAL A 145 -22.50 32.38 -10.50
C VAL A 145 -23.56 31.31 -10.75
N ILE A 146 -24.31 30.94 -9.72
CA ILE A 146 -25.37 29.92 -9.79
C ILE A 146 -26.70 30.62 -9.60
N GLU A 147 -27.40 30.81 -10.71
CA GLU A 147 -28.72 31.39 -10.74
C GLU A 147 -29.83 30.38 -10.41
N PRO A 148 -30.94 30.79 -9.82
CA PRO A 148 -32.13 29.94 -9.68
C PRO A 148 -32.70 29.56 -11.05
N SER A 149 -33.42 28.45 -11.13
CA SER A 149 -34.00 27.95 -12.38
C SER A 149 -35.09 28.85 -13.00
N SER A 150 -35.64 29.78 -12.22
CA SER A 150 -36.59 30.80 -12.66
C SER A 150 -36.35 32.10 -11.91
N LEU A 151 -36.38 33.21 -12.61
CA LEU A 151 -36.36 34.57 -12.07
C LEU A 151 -37.78 35.20 -12.01
N GLU A 152 -38.82 34.36 -12.10
CA GLU A 152 -40.21 34.78 -11.95
C GLU A 152 -40.73 34.37 -10.56
N CYS A 153 -41.54 35.27 -9.97
CA CYS A 153 -42.17 35.00 -8.68
C CYS A 153 -43.26 33.92 -8.84
N ALA A 154 -43.19 32.87 -8.08
CA ALA A 154 -44.18 31.79 -8.11
C ALA A 154 -45.60 32.23 -7.68
N CYS A 155 -45.72 33.36 -6.97
CA CYS A 155 -47.00 33.89 -6.49
C CYS A 155 -47.68 34.82 -7.49
N CYS A 156 -46.93 35.80 -8.03
CA CYS A 156 -47.51 36.88 -8.87
C CYS A 156 -46.94 36.97 -10.29
N GLN A 157 -46.06 36.03 -10.68
CA GLN A 157 -45.35 35.97 -11.97
C GLN A 157 -44.51 37.23 -12.30
N GLY A 158 -44.36 38.14 -11.34
CA GLY A 158 -43.50 39.33 -11.50
C GLY A 158 -42.02 38.96 -11.48
N LYS A 159 -41.17 39.78 -12.14
CA LYS A 159 -39.71 39.56 -12.15
C LYS A 159 -39.12 39.73 -10.76
N LEU A 160 -38.31 38.77 -10.36
CA LEU A 160 -37.52 38.82 -9.13
C LEU A 160 -36.31 39.76 -9.32
N HIS A 161 -35.93 40.46 -8.26
CA HIS A 161 -34.71 41.27 -8.21
C HIS A 161 -33.76 40.73 -7.16
N CYS A 162 -32.47 40.83 -7.43
CA CYS A 162 -31.43 40.40 -6.50
C CYS A 162 -31.43 41.30 -5.26
N ILE A 163 -31.50 40.72 -4.07
CA ILE A 163 -31.47 41.40 -2.76
C ILE A 163 -30.22 41.12 -1.98
N GLY A 164 -29.36 40.22 -2.46
CA GLY A 164 -28.12 39.82 -1.86
C GLY A 164 -27.60 38.52 -2.47
N GLU A 165 -26.40 38.18 -2.12
CA GLU A 165 -25.73 36.96 -2.59
C GLU A 165 -24.99 36.26 -1.44
N ASP A 166 -24.94 34.94 -1.47
CA ASP A 166 -24.09 34.15 -0.59
C ASP A 166 -22.87 33.70 -1.37
N GLU A 167 -21.68 34.09 -0.92
CA GLU A 167 -20.42 33.68 -1.50
C GLU A 167 -19.81 32.53 -0.69
N SER A 168 -19.22 31.58 -1.38
CA SER A 168 -18.41 30.52 -0.74
C SER A 168 -17.17 30.24 -1.57
N GLU A 169 -16.01 30.20 -0.91
CA GLU A 169 -14.73 29.89 -1.54
C GLU A 169 -14.30 28.45 -1.21
N VAL A 170 -13.83 27.70 -2.21
CA VAL A 170 -13.24 26.37 -2.07
C VAL A 170 -11.96 26.26 -2.87
N LEU A 171 -10.98 25.52 -2.34
CA LEU A 171 -9.75 25.24 -3.06
C LEU A 171 -9.99 24.19 -4.15
N ALA A 172 -9.72 24.56 -5.39
CA ALA A 172 -9.80 23.68 -6.56
C ALA A 172 -8.41 23.44 -7.16
N SER A 173 -8.26 22.47 -8.06
CA SER A 173 -7.03 22.26 -8.83
C SER A 173 -7.36 21.90 -10.27
N ARG A 174 -6.64 22.52 -11.20
CA ARG A 174 -6.39 21.99 -12.54
C ARG A 174 -5.07 21.21 -12.52
N PRO A 175 -4.81 20.24 -13.40
CA PRO A 175 -3.51 19.59 -13.44
C PRO A 175 -2.37 20.63 -13.41
N ALA A 176 -1.48 20.52 -12.42
CA ALA A 176 -0.35 21.41 -12.14
C ALA A 176 -0.66 22.85 -11.69
N THR A 177 -1.94 23.27 -11.57
CA THR A 177 -2.29 24.64 -11.13
C THR A 177 -3.33 24.59 -10.01
N LEU A 178 -3.07 25.34 -8.91
CA LEU A 178 -4.06 25.58 -7.86
C LEU A 178 -4.80 26.88 -8.14
N TYR A 179 -6.10 26.89 -7.93
CA TYR A 179 -6.94 28.08 -8.04
C TYR A 179 -8.02 28.06 -6.96
N VAL A 180 -8.61 29.21 -6.68
CA VAL A 180 -9.74 29.33 -5.76
C VAL A 180 -11.01 29.44 -6.58
N LEU A 181 -11.94 28.49 -6.36
CA LEU A 181 -13.28 28.56 -6.92
C LEU A 181 -14.18 29.36 -5.97
N ARG A 182 -14.56 30.60 -6.37
CA ARG A 182 -15.54 31.42 -5.67
C ARG A 182 -16.90 31.15 -6.27
N THR A 183 -17.81 30.57 -5.49
CA THR A 183 -19.21 30.34 -5.91
C THR A 183 -20.10 31.41 -5.32
N VAL A 184 -20.72 32.22 -6.17
CA VAL A 184 -21.67 33.25 -5.81
C VAL A 184 -23.07 32.74 -6.06
N ARG A 185 -23.94 32.84 -5.07
CA ARG A 185 -25.37 32.48 -5.16
C ARG A 185 -26.23 33.67 -4.79
N PRO A 186 -26.68 34.46 -5.77
CA PRO A 186 -27.54 35.62 -5.52
C PRO A 186 -28.87 35.23 -4.88
N LYS A 187 -29.39 36.11 -4.01
CA LYS A 187 -30.69 35.98 -3.40
C LYS A 187 -31.65 36.98 -4.09
N TYR A 188 -32.76 36.47 -4.55
CA TYR A 188 -33.77 37.24 -5.26
C TYR A 188 -35.05 37.37 -4.45
N ALA A 189 -35.64 38.56 -4.42
CA ALA A 189 -36.95 38.82 -3.83
C ALA A 189 -37.87 39.52 -4.84
N CYS A 190 -39.18 39.29 -4.72
CA CYS A 190 -40.18 39.99 -5.51
C CYS A 190 -40.55 41.29 -4.82
N ARG A 191 -40.40 42.43 -5.53
CA ARG A 191 -40.81 43.76 -5.00
C ARG A 191 -42.31 43.96 -5.01
N ALA A 192 -43.07 43.22 -5.82
CA ALA A 192 -44.51 43.38 -5.94
C ALA A 192 -45.29 42.71 -4.82
N CYS A 193 -44.87 41.51 -4.38
CA CYS A 193 -45.60 40.76 -3.35
C CYS A 193 -44.80 40.57 -2.05
N GLU A 194 -43.49 40.90 -2.04
CA GLU A 194 -42.55 40.71 -0.90
C GLU A 194 -42.60 39.29 -0.29
N ALA A 195 -43.21 38.34 -0.99
CA ALA A 195 -43.40 36.96 -0.54
C ALA A 195 -42.20 36.09 -0.90
N GLY A 196 -41.37 35.86 0.11
CA GLY A 196 -40.28 34.86 0.05
C GLY A 196 -39.01 35.30 -0.71
N ILE A 197 -37.93 34.58 -0.43
CA ILE A 197 -36.62 34.75 -1.05
C ILE A 197 -36.32 33.50 -1.84
N VAL A 198 -35.85 33.63 -3.07
CA VAL A 198 -35.39 32.53 -3.93
C VAL A 198 -33.89 32.60 -4.08
N GLN A 199 -33.24 31.49 -3.86
CA GLN A 199 -31.80 31.32 -4.03
C GLN A 199 -31.50 29.94 -4.61
N ALA A 200 -30.53 29.83 -5.50
CA ALA A 200 -30.08 28.56 -6.03
C ALA A 200 -29.55 27.64 -4.90
N LYS A 201 -29.84 26.35 -4.99
CA LYS A 201 -29.27 25.35 -4.06
C LYS A 201 -27.77 25.28 -4.24
N ALA A 202 -27.03 25.12 -3.12
CA ALA A 202 -25.61 24.88 -3.18
C ALA A 202 -25.30 23.53 -3.85
N LYS A 203 -24.22 23.46 -4.64
CA LYS A 203 -23.73 22.17 -5.18
C LYS A 203 -23.34 21.24 -4.03
N PRO A 204 -23.72 19.96 -4.08
CA PRO A 204 -23.29 18.97 -3.11
C PRO A 204 -21.76 18.88 -3.08
N ARG A 205 -21.20 18.62 -1.90
CA ARG A 205 -19.76 18.51 -1.67
C ARG A 205 -19.44 17.24 -0.87
N LEU A 206 -18.23 16.72 -1.02
CA LEU A 206 -17.74 15.62 -0.19
C LEU A 206 -17.76 15.94 1.31
N PHE A 207 -17.57 17.24 1.64
CA PHE A 207 -17.66 17.80 2.99
C PHE A 207 -18.52 19.04 2.98
N ASP A 208 -19.46 19.14 3.88
CA ASP A 208 -20.18 20.37 4.13
C ASP A 208 -19.22 21.40 4.75
N GLY A 209 -19.18 22.62 4.20
CA GLY A 209 -18.23 23.65 4.63
C GLY A 209 -16.74 23.34 4.34
N GLY A 210 -16.45 22.34 3.51
CA GLY A 210 -15.08 21.95 3.18
C GLY A 210 -14.34 23.00 2.34
N LEU A 211 -13.02 23.12 2.56
CA LEU A 211 -12.13 24.05 1.85
C LEU A 211 -11.67 23.57 0.47
N ALA A 212 -12.03 22.36 0.05
CA ALA A 212 -11.55 21.75 -1.18
C ALA A 212 -12.71 21.25 -2.06
N THR A 213 -12.53 21.39 -3.36
CA THR A 213 -13.42 20.79 -4.37
C THR A 213 -13.20 19.27 -4.42
N THR A 214 -14.14 18.56 -5.04
CA THR A 214 -13.97 17.11 -5.34
C THR A 214 -12.70 16.88 -6.14
N SER A 215 -12.38 17.74 -7.11
CA SER A 215 -11.20 17.66 -7.96
C SER A 215 -9.89 17.74 -7.15
N MET A 216 -9.80 18.67 -6.19
CA MET A 216 -8.64 18.78 -5.30
C MET A 216 -8.48 17.54 -4.41
N ILE A 217 -9.59 17.03 -3.87
CA ILE A 217 -9.59 15.83 -3.04
C ILE A 217 -9.19 14.60 -3.87
N SER A 218 -9.70 14.47 -5.09
CA SER A 218 -9.33 13.42 -6.04
C SER A 218 -7.84 13.43 -6.35
N ASN A 219 -7.24 14.61 -6.56
CA ASN A 219 -5.79 14.74 -6.72
C ASN A 219 -5.02 14.19 -5.53
N VAL A 220 -5.40 14.57 -4.31
CA VAL A 220 -4.74 14.10 -3.08
C VAL A 220 -4.80 12.57 -2.96
N VAL A 221 -5.95 11.98 -3.28
CA VAL A 221 -6.19 10.53 -3.24
C VAL A 221 -5.35 9.82 -4.30
N VAL A 222 -5.35 10.33 -5.54
CA VAL A 222 -4.59 9.75 -6.66
C VAL A 222 -3.09 9.87 -6.41
N TRP A 223 -2.59 11.01 -5.98
CA TRP A 223 -1.17 11.15 -5.62
C TRP A 223 -0.76 10.14 -4.55
N ARG A 224 -1.63 9.90 -3.57
CA ARG A 224 -1.33 8.98 -2.47
C ARG A 224 -1.36 7.52 -2.90
N TYR A 225 -2.36 7.07 -3.65
CA TYR A 225 -2.61 5.65 -3.90
C TYR A 225 -2.29 5.18 -5.33
N ALA A 226 -2.32 6.07 -6.32
CA ALA A 226 -1.90 5.73 -7.68
C ALA A 226 -0.42 6.05 -7.95
N TRP A 227 0.12 7.10 -7.31
CA TRP A 227 1.49 7.59 -7.48
C TRP A 227 2.35 7.46 -6.23
N TYR A 228 1.81 6.89 -5.16
CA TYR A 228 2.51 6.54 -3.91
C TYR A 228 3.14 7.73 -3.17
N LEU A 229 2.70 8.97 -3.42
CA LEU A 229 3.19 10.17 -2.77
C LEU A 229 2.61 10.31 -1.35
N PRO A 230 3.41 10.26 -0.28
CA PRO A 230 2.92 10.38 1.10
C PRO A 230 2.22 11.72 1.37
N LEU A 231 1.19 11.72 2.22
CA LEU A 231 0.42 12.93 2.52
C LEU A 231 1.28 14.05 3.13
N ASN A 232 2.27 13.72 3.93
CA ASN A 232 3.21 14.71 4.48
C ASN A 232 4.04 15.41 3.39
N ARG A 233 4.44 14.70 2.32
CA ARG A 233 5.12 15.31 1.17
C ARG A 233 4.16 16.18 0.35
N GLN A 234 2.91 15.76 0.19
CA GLN A 234 1.86 16.58 -0.45
C GLN A 234 1.65 17.90 0.30
N VAL A 235 1.59 17.85 1.65
CA VAL A 235 1.53 19.06 2.49
C VAL A 235 2.72 19.98 2.23
N GLN A 236 3.94 19.42 2.09
CA GLN A 236 5.13 20.23 1.77
C GLN A 236 5.05 20.86 0.37
N MET A 237 4.53 20.13 -0.64
CA MET A 237 4.31 20.65 -1.99
C MET A 237 3.30 21.80 -1.99
N LEU A 238 2.16 21.61 -1.32
CA LEU A 238 1.13 22.66 -1.17
C LEU A 238 1.67 23.89 -0.43
N LYS A 239 2.47 23.67 0.63
CA LYS A 239 3.15 24.76 1.35
C LYS A 239 4.12 25.55 0.45
N GLY A 240 4.85 24.88 -0.45
CA GLY A 240 5.70 25.52 -1.46
C GLY A 240 4.92 26.41 -2.43
N GLN A 241 3.64 26.10 -2.66
CA GLN A 241 2.71 26.91 -3.47
C GLN A 241 1.89 27.91 -2.63
N GLY A 242 2.27 28.16 -1.38
CA GLY A 242 1.61 29.12 -0.49
C GLY A 242 0.39 28.57 0.26
N VAL A 243 -0.06 27.34 -0.02
CA VAL A 243 -1.23 26.73 0.64
C VAL A 243 -0.78 25.94 1.88
N ARG A 244 -1.14 26.40 3.06
CA ARG A 244 -0.74 25.82 4.35
C ARG A 244 -1.86 24.94 4.90
N LEU A 245 -1.74 23.63 4.69
CA LEU A 245 -2.63 22.61 5.23
C LEU A 245 -1.86 21.67 6.16
N ASP A 246 -2.58 20.98 7.02
CA ASP A 246 -2.02 19.92 7.85
C ASP A 246 -2.23 18.54 7.23
N THR A 247 -1.36 17.61 7.58
CA THR A 247 -1.50 16.20 7.20
C THR A 247 -2.84 15.62 7.69
N SER A 248 -3.35 16.06 8.85
CA SER A 248 -4.65 15.65 9.39
C SER A 248 -5.82 16.05 8.48
N THR A 249 -5.74 17.22 7.82
CA THR A 249 -6.75 17.67 6.85
C THR A 249 -6.77 16.75 5.63
N LEU A 250 -5.62 16.45 5.06
CA LEU A 250 -5.52 15.52 3.93
C LEU A 250 -5.96 14.11 4.31
N CYS A 251 -5.61 13.64 5.52
CA CYS A 251 -6.10 12.36 6.04
C CYS A 251 -7.64 12.33 6.13
N SER A 252 -8.27 13.42 6.55
CA SER A 252 -9.73 13.53 6.63
C SER A 252 -10.37 13.47 5.23
N TRP A 253 -9.80 14.16 4.23
CA TRP A 253 -10.26 14.09 2.84
C TRP A 253 -10.18 12.67 2.28
N VAL A 254 -9.05 12.02 2.48
CA VAL A 254 -8.82 10.63 2.04
C VAL A 254 -9.80 9.66 2.71
N LYS A 255 -9.99 9.78 4.03
CA LYS A 255 -10.94 8.95 4.77
C LYS A 255 -12.38 9.14 4.29
N ARG A 256 -12.79 10.39 4.02
CA ARG A 256 -14.14 10.69 3.53
C ARG A 256 -14.36 10.15 2.12
N SER A 257 -13.36 10.27 1.25
CA SER A 257 -13.43 9.66 -0.10
C SER A 257 -13.64 8.15 -0.02
N ALA A 258 -12.90 7.46 0.85
CA ALA A 258 -13.08 6.02 1.06
C ALA A 258 -14.49 5.68 1.59
N TRP A 259 -15.04 6.52 2.46
CA TRP A 259 -16.41 6.35 2.96
C TRP A 259 -17.46 6.43 1.83
N TRP A 260 -17.35 7.42 0.94
CA TRP A 260 -18.23 7.54 -0.23
C TRP A 260 -18.07 6.37 -1.21
N LEU A 261 -16.86 5.85 -1.35
CA LEU A 261 -16.52 4.80 -2.31
C LEU A 261 -16.66 3.38 -1.74
N LYS A 262 -16.97 3.21 -0.45
CA LYS A 262 -17.06 1.90 0.20
C LYS A 262 -18.02 0.95 -0.50
N SER A 263 -19.21 1.44 -0.84
CA SER A 263 -20.21 0.61 -1.53
C SER A 263 -19.78 0.23 -2.96
N LEU A 264 -19.01 1.07 -3.65
CA LEU A 264 -18.43 0.73 -4.95
C LEU A 264 -17.32 -0.34 -4.80
N TYR A 265 -16.48 -0.20 -3.77
CA TYR A 265 -15.48 -1.22 -3.42
C TYR A 265 -16.15 -2.58 -3.10
N ASP A 266 -17.27 -2.58 -2.37
CA ASP A 266 -17.98 -3.83 -2.06
C ASP A 266 -18.52 -4.49 -3.33
N LYS A 267 -18.98 -3.70 -4.32
CA LYS A 267 -19.38 -4.23 -5.64
C LYS A 267 -18.17 -4.77 -6.43
N LEU A 268 -17.01 -4.13 -6.34
CA LEU A 268 -15.78 -4.62 -6.95
C LEU A 268 -15.37 -5.98 -6.35
N LEU A 269 -15.38 -6.12 -5.03
CA LEU A 269 -15.05 -7.37 -4.35
C LEU A 269 -16.08 -8.46 -4.68
N ALA A 270 -17.37 -8.12 -4.71
CA ALA A 270 -18.43 -9.04 -5.13
C ALA A 270 -18.26 -9.50 -6.58
N TYR A 271 -17.88 -8.59 -7.49
CA TYR A 271 -17.55 -8.94 -8.87
C TYR A 271 -16.39 -9.95 -8.93
N ILE A 272 -15.31 -9.72 -8.22
CA ILE A 272 -14.17 -10.66 -8.18
C ILE A 272 -14.64 -12.03 -7.66
N HIS A 273 -15.41 -12.07 -6.59
CA HIS A 273 -15.87 -13.31 -5.98
C HIS A 273 -17.01 -14.00 -6.76
N SER A 274 -17.61 -13.38 -7.77
CA SER A 274 -18.59 -14.03 -8.65
C SER A 274 -17.95 -14.96 -9.69
N HIS A 275 -16.63 -14.89 -9.87
CA HIS A 275 -15.92 -15.72 -10.82
C HIS A 275 -15.53 -17.07 -10.23
N SER A 276 -15.58 -18.11 -11.05
CA SER A 276 -15.22 -19.48 -10.64
C SER A 276 -13.72 -19.67 -10.34
N ARG A 277 -12.88 -18.69 -10.68
CA ARG A 277 -11.44 -18.70 -10.50
C ARG A 277 -10.96 -17.33 -9.99
N VAL A 278 -10.27 -17.31 -8.86
CA VAL A 278 -9.75 -16.09 -8.22
C VAL A 278 -8.32 -16.32 -7.79
N PHE A 279 -7.46 -15.33 -8.01
CA PHE A 279 -6.13 -15.29 -7.41
C PHE A 279 -6.22 -14.66 -6.02
N VAL A 280 -5.52 -15.23 -5.05
CA VAL A 280 -5.43 -14.67 -3.70
C VAL A 280 -3.98 -14.75 -3.22
N ASP A 281 -3.52 -13.65 -2.64
CA ASP A 281 -2.20 -13.56 -2.00
C ASP A 281 -2.25 -12.53 -0.87
N GLU A 282 -1.30 -12.56 0.07
CA GLU A 282 -1.25 -11.61 1.15
C GLU A 282 0.13 -10.97 1.33
N THR A 283 0.12 -9.71 1.76
CA THR A 283 1.34 -8.98 2.07
C THR A 283 1.26 -8.27 3.41
N ARG A 284 2.38 -8.14 4.09
CA ARG A 284 2.48 -7.45 5.39
C ARG A 284 2.08 -5.99 5.25
N MET A 285 1.27 -5.50 6.18
CA MET A 285 0.90 -4.09 6.34
C MET A 285 1.19 -3.67 7.79
N PRO A 286 2.32 -3.00 8.05
CA PRO A 286 2.58 -2.43 9.37
C PRO A 286 1.56 -1.35 9.70
N VAL A 287 1.01 -1.39 10.92
CA VAL A 287 0.02 -0.41 11.40
C VAL A 287 0.47 0.14 12.74
N LEU A 288 0.45 1.46 12.88
CA LEU A 288 0.75 2.14 14.14
C LEU A 288 -0.40 1.92 15.14
N LYS A 289 -0.05 1.52 16.36
CA LYS A 289 -0.99 1.40 17.48
C LYS A 289 -0.67 2.46 18.51
N ARG A 290 -1.70 3.15 19.01
CA ARG A 290 -1.55 4.26 19.98
C ARG A 290 -0.83 3.85 21.26
N ASP A 291 -1.06 2.61 21.70
CA ASP A 291 -0.56 2.10 23.00
C ASP A 291 0.77 1.35 22.89
N ARG A 292 1.43 1.41 21.73
CA ARG A 292 2.68 0.66 21.47
C ARG A 292 3.74 1.53 20.82
N THR A 293 4.98 1.34 21.24
CA THR A 293 6.17 1.96 20.64
C THR A 293 6.53 1.36 19.28
N ARG A 294 5.96 0.18 18.94
CA ARG A 294 6.23 -0.56 17.70
C ARG A 294 4.95 -0.75 16.90
N THR A 295 5.07 -0.78 15.58
CA THR A 295 3.97 -1.10 14.67
C THR A 295 3.53 -2.55 14.87
N LYS A 296 2.21 -2.81 14.80
CA LYS A 296 1.65 -4.16 14.66
C LYS A 296 1.73 -4.57 13.19
N ILE A 297 2.17 -5.79 12.91
CA ILE A 297 2.15 -6.36 11.57
C ILE A 297 0.77 -6.94 11.30
N CYS A 298 0.00 -6.22 10.50
CA CYS A 298 -1.27 -6.66 9.91
C CYS A 298 -1.04 -7.14 8.47
N GLN A 299 -2.10 -7.45 7.72
CA GLN A 299 -2.01 -7.95 6.35
C GLN A 299 -2.95 -7.18 5.41
N PHE A 300 -2.54 -7.06 4.16
CA PHE A 300 -3.43 -6.86 3.03
C PHE A 300 -3.52 -8.17 2.26
N TRP A 301 -4.75 -8.63 2.06
CA TRP A 301 -5.09 -9.76 1.21
C TRP A 301 -5.56 -9.20 -0.13
N ALA A 302 -4.91 -9.56 -1.22
CA ALA A 302 -5.34 -9.20 -2.56
C ALA A 302 -6.17 -10.33 -3.14
N HIS A 303 -7.36 -9.99 -3.61
CA HIS A 303 -8.21 -10.87 -4.41
C HIS A 303 -8.22 -10.31 -5.83
N ALA A 304 -7.91 -11.13 -6.83
CA ALA A 304 -7.80 -10.67 -8.20
C ALA A 304 -8.44 -11.64 -9.21
N VAL A 305 -8.94 -11.08 -10.30
CA VAL A 305 -9.37 -11.82 -11.49
C VAL A 305 -8.70 -11.21 -12.71
N ASP A 306 -8.25 -12.06 -13.62
CA ASP A 306 -7.66 -11.65 -14.89
C ASP A 306 -7.81 -12.78 -15.91
N ASP A 307 -8.65 -12.58 -16.91
CA ASP A 307 -8.90 -13.56 -17.95
C ASP A 307 -8.11 -13.26 -19.25
N ARG A 308 -7.36 -12.17 -19.32
CA ARG A 308 -6.57 -11.79 -20.50
C ARG A 308 -5.59 -12.88 -20.95
N PRO A 309 -4.95 -13.68 -20.06
CA PRO A 309 -4.04 -14.73 -20.48
C PRO A 309 -4.65 -15.84 -21.33
N TRP A 310 -5.96 -16.04 -21.23
CA TRP A 310 -6.69 -17.05 -22.02
C TRP A 310 -7.84 -16.45 -22.85
N ASN A 311 -7.76 -15.12 -23.07
CA ASN A 311 -8.72 -14.35 -23.86
C ASN A 311 -10.18 -14.51 -23.39
N GLY A 312 -10.38 -14.63 -22.07
CA GLY A 312 -11.68 -14.80 -21.45
C GLY A 312 -12.41 -13.49 -21.19
N PRO A 313 -13.68 -13.58 -20.75
CA PRO A 313 -14.60 -12.44 -20.70
C PRO A 313 -14.41 -11.55 -19.46
N ALA A 314 -13.78 -12.03 -18.39
CA ALA A 314 -13.68 -11.24 -17.16
C ALA A 314 -12.74 -10.05 -17.31
N TYR A 315 -13.22 -8.90 -16.88
CA TYR A 315 -12.38 -7.70 -16.79
C TYR A 315 -11.33 -7.86 -15.68
N PRO A 316 -10.07 -7.45 -15.94
CA PRO A 316 -9.04 -7.51 -14.91
C PRO A 316 -9.40 -6.59 -13.74
N ALA A 317 -9.37 -7.15 -12.54
CA ALA A 317 -9.75 -6.46 -11.32
C ALA A 317 -8.95 -6.97 -10.13
N VAL A 318 -8.69 -6.08 -9.16
CA VAL A 318 -8.07 -6.42 -7.88
C VAL A 318 -8.75 -5.67 -6.74
N ALA A 319 -8.98 -6.37 -5.63
CA ALA A 319 -9.44 -5.78 -4.38
C ALA A 319 -8.52 -6.19 -3.24
N TYR A 320 -8.08 -5.21 -2.45
CA TYR A 320 -7.30 -5.44 -1.23
C TYR A 320 -8.24 -5.48 -0.04
N VAL A 321 -8.07 -6.46 0.84
CA VAL A 321 -8.81 -6.58 2.08
C VAL A 321 -7.83 -6.46 3.24
N PHE A 322 -8.07 -5.48 4.12
CA PHE A 322 -7.27 -5.34 5.34
C PHE A 322 -7.68 -6.40 6.36
N ALA A 323 -6.70 -7.04 7.00
CA ALA A 323 -6.91 -8.01 8.07
C ALA A 323 -5.86 -7.87 9.17
N GLN A 324 -6.25 -8.20 10.39
CA GLN A 324 -5.39 -8.10 11.59
C GLN A 324 -4.24 -9.13 11.59
N GLY A 325 -4.38 -10.20 10.83
CA GLY A 325 -3.44 -11.30 10.81
C GLY A 325 -3.41 -12.08 9.50
N ARG A 326 -2.60 -13.15 9.52
CA ARG A 326 -2.39 -14.09 8.40
C ARG A 326 -3.02 -15.47 8.69
N GLY A 327 -3.89 -15.56 9.70
CA GLY A 327 -4.44 -16.83 10.14
C GLY A 327 -5.52 -17.40 9.22
N LYS A 328 -5.87 -18.68 9.45
CA LYS A 328 -6.95 -19.35 8.74
C LYS A 328 -8.31 -18.65 8.90
N THR A 329 -8.57 -18.08 10.07
CA THR A 329 -9.83 -17.37 10.38
C THR A 329 -10.01 -16.15 9.49
N GLU A 330 -8.93 -15.42 9.19
CA GLU A 330 -8.98 -14.23 8.35
C GLU A 330 -9.41 -14.58 6.92
N ILE A 331 -8.75 -15.57 6.30
CA ILE A 331 -9.09 -15.95 4.92
C ILE A 331 -10.45 -16.66 4.83
N GLN A 332 -10.84 -17.43 5.85
CA GLN A 332 -12.17 -18.05 5.90
C GLN A 332 -13.29 -17.01 5.94
N SER A 333 -13.12 -15.93 6.71
CA SER A 333 -14.12 -14.85 6.80
C SER A 333 -14.26 -14.09 5.47
N GLN A 334 -13.16 -13.87 4.75
CA GLN A 334 -13.18 -13.18 3.47
C GLN A 334 -13.83 -14.01 2.35
N LEU A 335 -13.71 -15.33 2.40
CA LEU A 335 -14.19 -16.26 1.38
C LEU A 335 -15.38 -17.12 1.83
N VAL A 336 -16.11 -16.66 2.86
CA VAL A 336 -17.24 -17.43 3.45
C VAL A 336 -18.31 -17.83 2.42
N ARG A 337 -18.53 -17.01 1.40
CA ARG A 337 -19.53 -17.22 0.34
C ARG A 337 -18.94 -17.68 -0.99
N TYR A 338 -17.62 -17.81 -1.07
CA TYR A 338 -16.94 -18.18 -2.30
C TYR A 338 -16.87 -19.69 -2.47
N SER A 339 -17.09 -20.17 -3.70
CA SER A 339 -16.81 -21.53 -4.16
C SER A 339 -16.11 -21.47 -5.52
N GLY A 340 -15.26 -22.42 -5.82
CA GLY A 340 -14.53 -22.48 -7.08
C GLY A 340 -13.03 -22.75 -6.88
N ILE A 341 -12.19 -22.20 -7.74
CA ILE A 341 -10.75 -22.44 -7.74
C ILE A 341 -10.02 -21.19 -7.23
N LEU A 342 -9.16 -21.37 -6.22
CA LEU A 342 -8.22 -20.33 -5.80
C LEU A 342 -6.82 -20.64 -6.34
N GLN A 343 -6.25 -19.66 -7.06
CA GLN A 343 -4.85 -19.68 -7.44
C GLN A 343 -4.04 -18.93 -6.37
N VAL A 344 -3.22 -19.67 -5.64
CA VAL A 344 -2.54 -19.21 -4.41
C VAL A 344 -1.11 -19.74 -4.33
N ASP A 345 -0.32 -19.18 -3.42
CA ASP A 345 0.87 -19.86 -2.93
C ASP A 345 0.48 -21.10 -2.07
N ALA A 346 1.42 -21.92 -1.71
CA ALA A 346 1.13 -23.09 -0.89
C ALA A 346 1.09 -22.77 0.63
N TYR A 347 0.65 -21.56 1.02
CA TYR A 347 0.52 -21.21 2.42
C TYR A 347 -0.56 -22.05 3.12
N LYS A 348 -0.20 -22.59 4.27
CA LYS A 348 -1.03 -23.59 4.99
C LYS A 348 -2.43 -23.14 5.37
N ALA A 349 -2.67 -21.81 5.51
CA ALA A 349 -3.98 -21.30 5.88
C ALA A 349 -5.05 -21.62 4.83
N TYR A 350 -4.70 -21.65 3.54
CA TYR A 350 -5.62 -21.95 2.45
C TYR A 350 -6.16 -23.39 2.51
N LYS A 351 -5.41 -24.36 3.08
CA LYS A 351 -5.89 -25.74 3.24
C LYS A 351 -7.18 -25.83 4.06
N SER A 352 -7.45 -24.85 4.93
CA SER A 352 -8.70 -24.81 5.70
C SER A 352 -9.95 -24.54 4.84
N LEU A 353 -9.76 -24.10 3.59
CA LEU A 353 -10.84 -23.77 2.65
C LEU A 353 -11.30 -24.97 1.80
N THR A 354 -10.50 -26.07 1.78
CA THR A 354 -10.83 -27.26 0.96
C THR A 354 -11.80 -28.22 1.64
N ARG A 355 -12.30 -27.87 2.82
CA ARG A 355 -13.22 -28.72 3.58
C ARG A 355 -14.53 -28.90 2.84
N PRO A 356 -15.05 -30.13 2.73
CA PRO A 356 -16.30 -30.41 2.03
C PRO A 356 -17.54 -29.89 2.77
N ASP A 357 -17.45 -29.69 4.09
CA ASP A 357 -18.53 -29.20 4.98
C ASP A 357 -18.73 -27.66 4.91
N ARG A 358 -18.05 -26.95 4.03
CA ARG A 358 -18.28 -25.51 3.83
C ARG A 358 -19.66 -25.26 3.22
N ARG A 359 -20.41 -24.32 3.84
CA ARG A 359 -21.77 -23.96 3.40
C ARG A 359 -21.85 -23.48 1.93
N ALA A 360 -20.81 -22.81 1.44
CA ALA A 360 -20.74 -22.30 0.07
C ALA A 360 -20.20 -23.33 -0.94
N GLY A 361 -19.88 -24.54 -0.52
CA GLY A 361 -19.21 -25.57 -1.32
C GLY A 361 -17.69 -25.58 -1.13
N SER A 362 -17.06 -26.61 -1.67
CA SER A 362 -15.62 -26.80 -1.59
C SER A 362 -14.86 -25.80 -2.47
N ILE A 363 -13.62 -25.49 -2.07
CA ILE A 363 -12.68 -24.71 -2.87
C ILE A 363 -11.55 -25.63 -3.30
N ALA A 364 -11.24 -25.64 -4.60
CA ALA A 364 -10.03 -26.27 -5.12
C ALA A 364 -8.86 -25.28 -5.06
N LEU A 365 -7.66 -25.76 -4.72
CA LEU A 365 -6.46 -24.95 -4.65
C LEU A 365 -5.53 -25.28 -5.82
N ALA A 366 -5.29 -24.29 -6.70
CA ALA A 366 -4.26 -24.32 -7.72
C ALA A 366 -3.03 -23.59 -7.16
N TYR A 367 -1.92 -24.32 -7.02
CA TYR A 367 -0.71 -23.77 -6.43
C TYR A 367 0.24 -23.20 -7.47
N CYS A 368 0.97 -22.18 -7.08
CA CYS A 368 1.92 -21.45 -7.90
C CYS A 368 3.20 -22.27 -8.15
N LEU A 369 3.45 -22.64 -9.41
CA LEU A 369 4.66 -23.38 -9.81
C LEU A 369 5.93 -22.52 -9.65
N ALA A 370 5.83 -21.19 -9.77
CA ALA A 370 6.96 -20.29 -9.55
C ALA A 370 7.51 -20.39 -8.11
N HIS A 371 6.64 -20.60 -7.11
CA HIS A 371 7.06 -20.82 -5.73
C HIS A 371 7.79 -22.15 -5.55
N ALA A 372 7.35 -23.23 -6.21
CA ALA A 372 8.06 -24.50 -6.22
C ALA A 372 9.42 -24.35 -6.92
N ARG A 373 9.48 -23.72 -8.09
CA ARG A 373 10.72 -23.45 -8.83
C ARG A 373 11.71 -22.65 -8.00
N ARG A 374 11.25 -21.63 -7.25
CA ARG A 374 12.11 -20.81 -6.39
C ARG A 374 12.87 -21.64 -5.35
N LYS A 375 12.25 -22.68 -4.78
CA LYS A 375 12.94 -23.57 -3.83
C LYS A 375 14.19 -24.19 -4.46
N PHE A 376 14.11 -24.65 -5.69
CA PHE A 376 15.26 -25.20 -6.42
C PHE A 376 16.27 -24.12 -6.81
N VAL A 377 15.81 -22.94 -7.22
CA VAL A 377 16.69 -21.79 -7.51
C VAL A 377 17.50 -21.39 -6.27
N ASP A 378 16.89 -21.34 -5.11
CA ASP A 378 17.58 -20.99 -3.86
C ASP A 378 18.64 -22.05 -3.50
N VAL A 379 18.33 -23.34 -3.68
CA VAL A 379 19.29 -24.44 -3.51
C VAL A 379 20.44 -24.33 -4.52
N PHE A 380 20.14 -24.11 -5.80
CA PHE A 380 21.17 -23.98 -6.84
C PHE A 380 22.08 -22.77 -6.59
N LYS A 381 21.52 -21.62 -6.23
CA LYS A 381 22.32 -20.42 -5.93
C LYS A 381 23.29 -20.65 -4.76
N LYS A 382 22.85 -21.35 -3.73
CA LYS A 382 23.61 -21.53 -2.50
C LYS A 382 24.62 -22.69 -2.59
N TYR A 383 24.22 -23.81 -3.18
CA TYR A 383 24.96 -25.06 -3.15
C TYR A 383 25.45 -25.54 -4.52
N LYS A 384 25.09 -24.84 -5.62
CA LYS A 384 25.44 -25.23 -7.01
C LYS A 384 25.04 -26.66 -7.37
N SER A 385 23.93 -27.15 -6.81
CA SER A 385 23.43 -28.49 -7.04
C SER A 385 23.02 -28.71 -8.49
N GLU A 386 23.67 -29.64 -9.20
CA GLU A 386 23.31 -30.00 -10.59
C GLU A 386 21.88 -30.55 -10.68
N LEU A 387 21.44 -31.29 -9.68
CA LEU A 387 20.07 -31.78 -9.63
C LEU A 387 19.05 -30.64 -9.57
N ALA A 388 19.30 -29.61 -8.73
CA ALA A 388 18.43 -28.44 -8.68
C ALA A 388 18.41 -27.72 -10.04
N LYS A 389 19.53 -27.67 -10.76
CA LYS A 389 19.64 -27.12 -12.11
C LYS A 389 18.75 -27.89 -13.10
N VAL A 390 18.85 -29.22 -13.12
CA VAL A 390 18.02 -30.08 -13.98
C VAL A 390 16.51 -29.81 -13.74
N VAL A 391 16.08 -29.71 -12.50
CA VAL A 391 14.67 -29.40 -12.17
C VAL A 391 14.27 -28.01 -12.67
N ILE A 392 15.16 -27.00 -12.52
CA ILE A 392 14.92 -25.64 -13.01
C ILE A 392 14.76 -25.62 -14.55
N GLU A 393 15.59 -26.37 -15.27
CA GLU A 393 15.55 -26.48 -16.73
C GLU A 393 14.27 -27.19 -17.19
N ARG A 394 13.86 -28.29 -16.56
CA ARG A 394 12.58 -28.96 -16.86
C ARG A 394 11.37 -28.05 -16.63
N LEU A 395 11.37 -27.29 -15.54
CA LEU A 395 10.31 -26.30 -15.32
C LEU A 395 10.35 -25.17 -16.34
N ALA A 396 11.54 -24.78 -16.86
CA ALA A 396 11.64 -23.76 -17.91
C ALA A 396 10.98 -24.23 -19.22
N GLU A 397 11.05 -25.52 -19.56
CA GLU A 397 10.35 -26.10 -20.73
C GLU A 397 8.82 -25.92 -20.57
N VAL A 398 8.26 -26.17 -19.38
CA VAL A 398 6.84 -25.94 -19.10
C VAL A 398 6.47 -24.47 -19.29
N TYR A 399 7.29 -23.54 -18.77
CA TYR A 399 7.07 -22.10 -18.97
C TYR A 399 7.18 -21.66 -20.44
N ALA A 400 8.05 -22.28 -21.23
CA ALA A 400 8.15 -22.01 -22.66
C ALA A 400 6.86 -22.41 -23.41
N ILE A 401 6.27 -23.56 -23.06
CA ILE A 401 4.97 -23.98 -23.59
C ILE A 401 3.90 -22.96 -23.20
N GLU A 402 3.81 -22.57 -21.93
CA GLU A 402 2.83 -21.58 -21.45
C GLU A 402 2.96 -20.24 -22.17
N ALA A 403 4.18 -19.79 -22.45
CA ALA A 403 4.42 -18.57 -23.21
C ALA A 403 3.87 -18.66 -24.65
N SER A 404 3.99 -19.83 -25.28
CA SER A 404 3.53 -20.06 -26.66
C SER A 404 2.00 -20.09 -26.80
N ILE A 405 1.27 -20.45 -25.75
CA ILE A 405 -0.19 -20.53 -25.72
C ILE A 405 -0.87 -19.35 -25.03
N ARG A 406 -0.10 -18.31 -24.68
CA ARG A 406 -0.65 -17.13 -24.06
C ARG A 406 -1.58 -16.38 -24.99
N SER A 407 -2.70 -15.84 -24.46
CA SER A 407 -3.75 -15.13 -25.19
C SER A 407 -4.48 -15.99 -26.23
N THR A 408 -4.46 -17.32 -26.07
CA THR A 408 -5.30 -18.25 -26.85
C THR A 408 -6.46 -18.76 -25.98
N SER A 409 -7.46 -19.41 -26.61
CA SER A 409 -8.65 -19.89 -25.88
C SER A 409 -8.30 -20.95 -24.82
N ALA A 410 -9.16 -21.09 -23.81
CA ALA A 410 -9.00 -22.08 -22.75
C ALA A 410 -8.91 -23.51 -23.30
N GLU A 411 -9.71 -23.85 -24.32
CA GLU A 411 -9.74 -25.15 -24.99
C GLU A 411 -8.40 -25.44 -25.68
N HIS A 412 -7.86 -24.46 -26.41
CA HIS A 412 -6.56 -24.59 -27.08
C HIS A 412 -5.43 -24.79 -26.06
N ARG A 413 -5.42 -23.97 -25.00
CA ARG A 413 -4.45 -24.12 -23.89
C ARG A 413 -4.51 -25.50 -23.27
N LEU A 414 -5.72 -25.98 -22.98
CA LEU A 414 -5.92 -27.32 -22.41
C LEU A 414 -5.38 -28.41 -23.35
N GLY A 415 -5.69 -28.35 -24.64
CA GLY A 415 -5.20 -29.32 -25.64
C GLY A 415 -3.68 -29.39 -25.69
N VAL A 416 -3.01 -28.24 -25.76
CA VAL A 416 -1.52 -28.19 -25.79
C VAL A 416 -0.93 -28.67 -24.47
N ARG A 417 -1.50 -28.31 -23.32
CA ARG A 417 -1.05 -28.77 -22.00
C ARG A 417 -1.17 -30.28 -21.84
N GLN A 418 -2.28 -30.88 -22.28
CA GLN A 418 -2.47 -32.34 -22.24
C GLN A 418 -1.47 -33.06 -23.16
N ALA A 419 -1.19 -32.51 -24.35
CA ALA A 419 -0.25 -33.10 -25.31
C ALA A 419 1.22 -32.95 -24.90
N LYS A 420 1.62 -31.84 -24.31
CA LYS A 420 3.03 -31.51 -24.06
C LYS A 420 3.38 -31.37 -22.57
N SER A 421 2.73 -30.46 -21.85
CA SER A 421 3.09 -30.12 -20.45
C SER A 421 2.83 -31.29 -19.50
N LYS A 422 1.80 -32.10 -19.75
CA LYS A 422 1.45 -33.26 -18.94
C LYS A 422 2.55 -34.31 -18.94
N VAL A 423 3.16 -34.58 -20.10
CA VAL A 423 4.28 -35.51 -20.23
C VAL A 423 5.49 -34.99 -19.44
N LEU A 424 5.89 -33.72 -19.67
CA LEU A 424 7.00 -33.11 -18.95
C LEU A 424 6.80 -33.11 -17.42
N MET A 425 5.60 -32.85 -16.95
CA MET A 425 5.29 -32.87 -15.52
C MET A 425 5.30 -34.31 -14.97
N ALA A 426 4.85 -35.32 -15.74
CA ALA A 426 4.92 -36.71 -15.31
C ALA A 426 6.39 -37.18 -15.18
N ASP A 427 7.23 -36.90 -16.16
CA ASP A 427 8.66 -37.20 -16.14
C ASP A 427 9.37 -36.48 -14.98
N LEU A 428 9.03 -35.21 -14.75
CA LEU A 428 9.54 -34.45 -13.60
C LEU A 428 9.15 -35.11 -12.28
N LYS A 429 7.90 -35.59 -12.14
CA LYS A 429 7.43 -36.26 -10.94
C LYS A 429 8.26 -37.53 -10.65
N MET A 430 8.48 -38.36 -11.69
CA MET A 430 9.29 -39.55 -11.56
C MET A 430 10.71 -39.21 -11.13
N LEU A 431 11.36 -38.26 -11.80
CA LEU A 431 12.68 -37.77 -11.43
C LEU A 431 12.77 -37.37 -9.96
N LEU A 432 11.78 -36.58 -9.48
CA LEU A 432 11.75 -36.09 -8.09
C LEU A 432 11.55 -37.27 -7.09
N MET A 433 10.69 -38.24 -7.44
CA MET A 433 10.43 -39.39 -6.58
C MET A 433 11.63 -40.30 -6.48
N ASP A 434 12.30 -40.59 -7.58
CA ASP A 434 13.47 -41.46 -7.59
C ASP A 434 14.66 -40.79 -6.88
N THR A 435 14.92 -39.53 -7.22
CA THR A 435 15.95 -38.75 -6.50
C THR A 435 15.73 -38.73 -4.99
N LEU A 436 14.49 -38.63 -4.52
CA LEU A 436 14.22 -38.57 -3.07
C LEU A 436 14.55 -39.88 -2.35
N LYS A 437 14.62 -41.03 -3.08
CA LYS A 437 15.05 -42.32 -2.54
C LYS A 437 16.58 -42.37 -2.32
N ASP A 438 17.32 -41.67 -3.21
CA ASP A 438 18.80 -41.78 -3.28
C ASP A 438 19.52 -40.73 -2.44
N ILE A 439 18.85 -39.62 -2.07
CA ILE A 439 19.47 -38.51 -1.32
C ILE A 439 19.12 -38.52 0.16
N SER A 440 20.01 -38.00 0.98
CA SER A 440 19.80 -37.86 2.42
C SER A 440 18.59 -36.95 2.71
N ALA A 441 17.80 -37.31 3.73
CA ALA A 441 16.68 -36.47 4.20
C ALA A 441 17.11 -35.06 4.67
N LYS A 442 18.40 -34.87 4.99
CA LYS A 442 19.03 -33.60 5.40
C LYS A 442 19.53 -32.78 4.21
N ASP A 443 19.53 -33.34 2.99
CA ASP A 443 19.92 -32.60 1.80
C ASP A 443 18.97 -31.42 1.55
N PRO A 444 19.48 -30.23 1.27
CA PRO A 444 18.64 -29.07 0.92
C PRO A 444 17.70 -29.31 -0.26
N VAL A 445 18.13 -30.15 -1.25
CA VAL A 445 17.30 -30.54 -2.39
C VAL A 445 16.13 -31.41 -1.93
N ALA A 446 16.31 -32.31 -0.97
CA ALA A 446 15.26 -33.17 -0.44
C ALA A 446 14.09 -32.34 0.13
N SER A 447 14.38 -31.21 0.77
CA SER A 447 13.35 -30.28 1.28
C SER A 447 12.54 -29.65 0.14
N ALA A 448 13.20 -29.23 -0.95
CA ALA A 448 12.53 -28.66 -2.13
C ALA A 448 11.66 -29.71 -2.85
N ILE A 449 12.16 -30.95 -2.97
CA ILE A 449 11.41 -32.07 -3.55
C ILE A 449 10.19 -32.43 -2.71
N LYS A 450 10.35 -32.59 -1.38
CA LYS A 450 9.21 -32.88 -0.47
C LYS A 450 8.15 -31.81 -0.53
N TYR A 451 8.54 -30.52 -0.58
CA TYR A 451 7.61 -29.41 -0.76
C TYR A 451 6.84 -29.55 -2.08
N THR A 452 7.53 -29.79 -3.19
CA THR A 452 6.92 -29.91 -4.52
C THR A 452 5.98 -31.12 -4.62
N LEU A 453 6.42 -32.30 -4.20
CA LEU A 453 5.60 -33.52 -4.22
C LEU A 453 4.40 -33.42 -3.26
N GLY A 454 4.58 -32.79 -2.09
CA GLY A 454 3.50 -32.60 -1.11
C GLY A 454 2.39 -31.61 -1.57
N HIS A 455 2.65 -30.86 -2.64
CA HIS A 455 1.69 -29.94 -3.25
C HIS A 455 1.33 -30.30 -4.70
N TRP A 456 1.75 -31.51 -5.15
CA TRP A 456 1.72 -31.91 -6.56
C TRP A 456 0.34 -31.75 -7.21
N ALA A 457 -0.72 -32.23 -6.57
CA ALA A 457 -2.07 -32.16 -7.11
C ALA A 457 -2.50 -30.72 -7.45
N GLY A 458 -2.23 -29.76 -6.56
CA GLY A 458 -2.55 -28.35 -6.82
C GLY A 458 -1.58 -27.68 -7.82
N LEU A 459 -0.30 -28.12 -7.86
CA LEU A 459 0.68 -27.62 -8.82
C LEU A 459 0.38 -28.07 -10.26
N THR A 460 -0.34 -29.19 -10.43
CA THR A 460 -0.69 -29.76 -11.74
C THR A 460 -2.12 -29.49 -12.15
N LEU A 461 -2.93 -28.80 -11.32
CA LEU A 461 -4.33 -28.52 -11.63
C LEU A 461 -4.52 -27.72 -12.93
N PHE A 462 -3.53 -26.89 -13.31
CA PHE A 462 -3.53 -26.17 -14.59
C PHE A 462 -3.58 -27.08 -15.82
N LEU A 463 -3.17 -28.33 -15.69
CA LEU A 463 -3.24 -29.34 -16.76
C LEU A 463 -4.69 -29.77 -17.04
N GLU A 464 -5.60 -29.60 -16.10
CA GLU A 464 -7.00 -30.05 -16.20
C GLU A 464 -7.96 -28.90 -16.55
N ASP A 465 -7.51 -27.63 -16.46
CA ASP A 465 -8.33 -26.46 -16.79
C ASP A 465 -7.50 -25.41 -17.54
N GLY A 466 -7.83 -25.18 -18.80
CA GLY A 466 -7.15 -24.23 -19.67
C GLY A 466 -7.22 -22.77 -19.19
N ARG A 467 -8.15 -22.42 -18.30
CA ARG A 467 -8.31 -21.08 -17.74
C ARG A 467 -7.30 -20.79 -16.64
N LEU A 468 -6.72 -21.83 -16.01
CA LEU A 468 -5.77 -21.66 -14.91
C LEU A 468 -4.42 -21.16 -15.43
N GLU A 469 -3.79 -20.31 -14.65
CA GLU A 469 -2.39 -19.93 -14.85
C GLU A 469 -1.46 -20.93 -14.12
N VAL A 470 -0.27 -21.11 -14.65
CA VAL A 470 0.76 -21.97 -14.04
C VAL A 470 1.33 -21.36 -12.76
N ASP A 471 1.14 -20.06 -12.55
CA ASP A 471 1.62 -19.33 -11.39
C ASP A 471 0.63 -18.27 -10.90
N SER A 472 0.94 -17.64 -9.76
CA SER A 472 0.16 -16.56 -9.14
C SER A 472 0.70 -15.15 -9.46
N ASN A 473 1.56 -15.00 -10.46
CA ASN A 473 2.20 -13.72 -10.81
C ASN A 473 1.19 -12.60 -11.08
N THR A 474 -0.03 -12.93 -11.49
CA THR A 474 -1.11 -11.95 -11.68
C THR A 474 -1.43 -11.19 -10.41
N VAL A 475 -1.60 -11.87 -9.28
CA VAL A 475 -1.88 -11.19 -8.00
C VAL A 475 -0.61 -10.58 -7.42
N GLU A 476 0.54 -11.21 -7.60
CA GLU A 476 1.84 -10.68 -7.13
C GLU A 476 2.16 -9.34 -7.79
N ARG A 477 1.95 -9.19 -9.11
CA ARG A 477 2.09 -7.89 -9.80
C ARG A 477 1.18 -6.82 -9.21
N ASN A 478 -0.05 -7.16 -8.85
CA ASN A 478 -0.98 -6.22 -8.22
C ASN A 478 -0.55 -5.84 -6.80
N MET A 479 0.10 -6.75 -6.06
CA MET A 479 0.69 -6.45 -4.75
C MET A 479 1.84 -5.46 -4.80
N ARG A 480 2.47 -5.29 -5.97
CA ARG A 480 3.56 -4.32 -6.16
C ARG A 480 3.15 -2.89 -5.81
N SER A 481 1.91 -2.50 -6.11
CA SER A 481 1.37 -1.18 -5.75
C SER A 481 1.37 -0.96 -4.24
N VAL A 482 1.00 -1.98 -3.46
CA VAL A 482 1.04 -1.96 -1.99
C VAL A 482 2.48 -1.90 -1.48
N ALA A 483 3.39 -2.69 -2.09
CA ALA A 483 4.80 -2.70 -1.74
C ALA A 483 5.47 -1.33 -1.95
N LEU A 484 5.25 -0.70 -3.11
CA LEU A 484 5.73 0.66 -3.41
C LEU A 484 5.17 1.70 -2.44
N GLY A 485 3.88 1.61 -2.12
CA GLY A 485 3.25 2.46 -1.11
C GLY A 485 3.92 2.34 0.27
N ARG A 486 4.35 1.14 0.67
CA ARG A 486 5.07 0.90 1.93
C ARG A 486 6.50 1.46 1.94
N VAL A 487 7.22 1.38 0.82
CA VAL A 487 8.56 2.00 0.71
C VAL A 487 8.48 3.49 1.02
N ASN A 488 7.45 4.17 0.51
CA ASN A 488 7.28 5.61 0.69
C ASN A 488 6.66 6.00 2.04
N SER A 489 5.83 5.15 2.65
CA SER A 489 5.01 5.52 3.81
C SER A 489 5.22 4.63 5.03
N LEU A 490 6.05 3.59 4.93
CA LEU A 490 6.48 2.64 5.97
C LEU A 490 5.34 1.91 6.69
N PHE A 491 4.28 2.59 7.14
CA PHE A 491 3.16 2.03 7.88
C PHE A 491 1.86 2.81 7.66
N ALA A 492 0.73 2.20 7.98
CA ALA A 492 -0.55 2.88 8.11
C ALA A 492 -0.68 3.47 9.52
N GLY A 493 -1.19 4.70 9.64
CA GLY A 493 -1.32 5.42 10.91
C GLY A 493 -2.35 4.82 11.89
N SER A 494 -3.24 3.94 11.40
CA SER A 494 -4.26 3.24 12.19
C SER A 494 -4.88 2.11 11.36
N ASP A 495 -5.67 1.23 11.99
CA ASP A 495 -6.46 0.20 11.31
C ASP A 495 -7.42 0.83 10.27
N GLY A 496 -8.16 1.87 10.65
CA GLY A 496 -9.05 2.59 9.72
C GLY A 496 -8.29 3.30 8.58
N GLY A 497 -7.02 3.69 8.81
CA GLY A 497 -6.14 4.18 7.75
C GLY A 497 -5.72 3.08 6.79
N ALA A 498 -5.49 1.86 7.28
CA ALA A 498 -5.21 0.71 6.45
C ALA A 498 -6.45 0.27 5.64
N GLU A 499 -7.64 0.22 6.25
CA GLU A 499 -8.91 -0.04 5.56
C GLU A 499 -9.18 0.99 4.45
N THR A 500 -8.99 2.28 4.74
CA THR A 500 -9.05 3.37 3.76
C THR A 500 -8.10 3.10 2.58
N GLY A 501 -6.86 2.67 2.89
CA GLY A 501 -5.86 2.31 1.88
C GLY A 501 -6.27 1.09 1.05
N ALA A 502 -6.91 0.09 1.66
CA ALA A 502 -7.43 -1.07 0.96
C ALA A 502 -8.52 -0.67 -0.04
N ILE A 503 -9.52 0.14 0.38
CA ILE A 503 -10.62 0.61 -0.47
C ILE A 503 -10.09 1.39 -1.67
N LEU A 504 -9.35 2.48 -1.41
CA LEU A 504 -8.89 3.40 -2.45
C LEU A 504 -7.84 2.75 -3.36
N GLY A 505 -6.92 1.98 -2.77
CA GLY A 505 -5.92 1.23 -3.53
C GLY A 505 -6.54 0.22 -4.49
N SER A 506 -7.59 -0.49 -4.09
CA SER A 506 -8.32 -1.44 -4.93
C SER A 506 -8.93 -0.77 -6.15
N LEU A 507 -9.68 0.28 -5.93
CA LEU A 507 -10.41 0.99 -6.97
C LEU A 507 -9.45 1.64 -7.98
N LEU A 508 -8.42 2.34 -7.49
CA LEU A 508 -7.44 3.00 -8.36
C LEU A 508 -6.55 2.00 -9.12
N THR A 509 -6.16 0.89 -8.48
CA THR A 509 -5.38 -0.14 -9.17
C THR A 509 -6.22 -0.80 -10.26
N THR A 510 -7.51 -1.08 -10.00
CA THR A 510 -8.42 -1.63 -10.99
C THR A 510 -8.68 -0.67 -12.14
N ALA A 511 -8.82 0.65 -11.89
CA ALA A 511 -8.92 1.66 -12.93
C ALA A 511 -7.67 1.67 -13.84
N LYS A 512 -6.47 1.59 -13.26
CA LYS A 512 -5.21 1.47 -14.01
C LYS A 512 -5.12 0.17 -14.82
N LEU A 513 -5.58 -0.96 -14.29
CA LEU A 513 -5.62 -2.23 -15.03
C LEU A 513 -6.53 -2.16 -16.27
N LYS A 514 -7.55 -1.29 -16.23
CA LYS A 514 -8.44 -1.01 -17.36
C LYS A 514 -7.91 0.07 -18.31
N GLY A 515 -6.75 0.65 -18.02
CA GLY A 515 -6.13 1.71 -18.82
C GLY A 515 -6.86 3.05 -18.72
N LEU A 516 -7.45 3.34 -17.56
CA LEU A 516 -8.06 4.63 -17.28
C LEU A 516 -7.04 5.56 -16.60
N ASP A 517 -7.16 6.87 -16.87
CA ASP A 517 -6.53 7.86 -16.02
C ASP A 517 -7.21 7.85 -14.64
N PRO A 518 -6.44 7.57 -13.56
CA PRO A 518 -7.02 7.43 -12.22
C PRO A 518 -7.70 8.70 -11.71
N TYR A 519 -7.21 9.87 -12.13
CA TYR A 519 -7.78 11.14 -11.69
C TYR A 519 -9.12 11.41 -12.36
N THR A 520 -9.18 11.33 -13.67
CA THR A 520 -10.39 11.57 -14.45
C THR A 520 -11.52 10.65 -14.01
N TRP A 521 -11.21 9.35 -13.87
CA TRP A 521 -12.18 8.36 -13.39
C TRP A 521 -12.64 8.65 -11.96
N LEU A 522 -11.71 8.89 -11.03
CA LEU A 522 -12.06 9.08 -9.62
C LEU A 522 -12.88 10.34 -9.40
N ASN A 523 -12.49 11.45 -10.06
CA ASN A 523 -13.18 12.72 -9.93
C ASN A 523 -14.62 12.64 -10.40
N ASP A 524 -14.85 12.09 -11.60
CA ASP A 524 -16.20 11.90 -12.16
C ASP A 524 -17.05 11.01 -11.25
N VAL A 525 -16.52 9.85 -10.83
CA VAL A 525 -17.25 8.93 -9.94
C VAL A 525 -17.65 9.60 -8.62
N LEU A 526 -16.74 10.35 -8.00
CA LEU A 526 -17.04 11.05 -6.75
C LEU A 526 -18.07 12.15 -6.95
N GLU A 527 -18.00 12.91 -8.04
CA GLU A 527 -18.97 13.96 -8.36
C GLU A 527 -20.37 13.39 -8.59
N ARG A 528 -20.48 12.32 -9.37
CA ARG A 528 -21.76 11.64 -9.66
C ARG A 528 -22.39 11.00 -8.43
N ILE A 529 -21.57 10.46 -7.50
CA ILE A 529 -22.06 9.89 -6.24
C ILE A 529 -22.52 11.01 -5.30
N VAL A 530 -21.73 12.06 -5.15
CA VAL A 530 -22.01 13.15 -4.21
C VAL A 530 -23.19 14.00 -4.68
N SER A 531 -23.34 14.23 -5.99
CA SER A 531 -24.50 14.93 -6.55
C SER A 531 -25.81 14.13 -6.45
N GLY A 532 -25.72 12.82 -6.19
CA GLY A 532 -26.88 11.92 -6.20
C GLY A 532 -27.33 11.49 -7.60
N GLU A 533 -26.56 11.81 -8.64
CA GLU A 533 -26.80 11.33 -10.02
C GLU A 533 -26.77 9.80 -10.06
N ILE A 534 -25.81 9.20 -9.36
CA ILE A 534 -25.71 7.74 -9.24
C ILE A 534 -26.26 7.28 -7.89
N LYS A 535 -27.32 6.48 -7.94
CA LYS A 535 -27.94 5.84 -6.77
C LYS A 535 -27.19 4.57 -6.38
N SER A 536 -27.39 4.10 -5.14
CA SER A 536 -26.77 2.86 -4.63
C SER A 536 -27.05 1.62 -5.50
N THR A 537 -28.23 1.56 -6.13
CA THR A 537 -28.66 0.49 -7.04
C THR A 537 -27.88 0.48 -8.36
N SER A 538 -27.44 1.65 -8.84
CA SER A 538 -26.74 1.83 -10.11
C SER A 538 -25.23 2.08 -9.98
N LEU A 539 -24.65 1.97 -8.77
CA LEU A 539 -23.22 2.15 -8.51
C LEU A 539 -22.30 1.24 -9.36
N TRP A 540 -22.80 0.09 -9.84
CA TRP A 540 -22.06 -0.80 -10.73
C TRP A 540 -21.61 -0.10 -12.03
N ARG A 541 -22.33 0.94 -12.49
CA ARG A 541 -21.97 1.76 -13.67
C ARG A 541 -20.65 2.51 -13.46
N CYS A 542 -20.29 2.81 -12.20
CA CYS A 542 -19.03 3.45 -11.84
C CYS A 542 -17.84 2.49 -11.79
N LEU A 543 -18.02 1.18 -11.91
CA LEU A 543 -16.90 0.25 -12.04
C LEU A 543 -16.10 0.58 -13.30
N PRO A 544 -14.75 0.49 -13.26
CA PRO A 544 -13.88 1.02 -14.31
C PRO A 544 -14.21 0.60 -15.74
N TRP A 545 -14.67 -0.63 -15.94
CA TRP A 545 -15.02 -1.15 -17.28
C TRP A 545 -16.37 -0.62 -17.79
N HIS A 546 -17.35 -0.43 -16.93
CA HIS A 546 -18.65 0.15 -17.31
C HIS A 546 -18.51 1.66 -17.52
N TRP A 547 -17.78 2.34 -16.65
CA TRP A 547 -17.47 3.76 -16.81
C TRP A 547 -16.76 4.03 -18.14
N LYS A 548 -15.78 3.22 -18.50
CA LYS A 548 -15.04 3.35 -19.77
C LYS A 548 -15.97 3.23 -20.97
N GLN A 549 -16.89 2.28 -20.96
CA GLN A 549 -17.83 2.06 -22.04
C GLN A 549 -18.83 3.21 -22.15
N GLU A 550 -19.42 3.65 -21.04
CA GLU A 550 -20.35 4.77 -21.01
C GLU A 550 -19.72 6.06 -21.58
N HIS A 551 -18.45 6.34 -21.26
CA HIS A 551 -17.77 7.54 -21.74
C HIS A 551 -17.29 7.40 -23.21
N ALA A 552 -16.99 6.20 -23.67
CA ALA A 552 -16.71 5.96 -25.09
C ALA A 552 -17.96 6.19 -25.96
N ASP A 553 -19.12 5.69 -25.49
CA ASP A 553 -20.41 5.85 -26.19
C ASP A 553 -20.84 7.33 -26.23
N MET A 554 -20.63 8.09 -25.13
CA MET A 554 -20.91 9.54 -25.11
C MET A 554 -20.01 10.31 -26.07
N ASN A 555 -18.72 10.00 -26.16
CA ASN A 555 -17.82 10.68 -27.08
C ASN A 555 -18.17 10.41 -28.54
N MET A 556 -18.64 9.21 -28.88
CA MET A 556 -19.14 8.89 -30.22
C MET A 556 -20.44 9.64 -30.55
N ALA A 557 -21.35 9.76 -29.58
CA ALA A 557 -22.61 10.50 -29.75
C ALA A 557 -22.41 12.01 -29.91
N VAL A 558 -21.34 12.59 -29.36
CA VAL A 558 -20.98 14.01 -29.53
C VAL A 558 -20.26 14.26 -30.84
N ALA A 559 -19.61 13.25 -31.42
CA ALA A 559 -18.88 13.35 -32.69
C ALA A 559 -19.77 13.03 -33.92
N ALA A 560 -20.97 12.47 -33.74
CA ALA A 560 -21.98 12.22 -34.76
C ALA A 560 -23.01 13.35 -34.82
#